data_f06db4f12b9e95233eafd3efef300468
#
_entry.id   f06db4f12b9e95233eafd3efef300468
#
_cell.length_a   1.000
_cell.length_b   1.000
_cell.length_c   1.000
_cell.angle_alpha   90.00
_cell.angle_beta   90.00
_cell.angle_gamma   90.00
#
_symmetry.space_group_name_H-M   'P 1'
#
loop_
_entity.id
_entity.type
_entity.pdbx_description
1 polymer ?
#
loop_
_entity_poly.entity_id
_entity_poly.type
_entity_poly.pdbx_seq_one_letter_code
_entity_poly.pdbx_strand_id
1 'polypeptide(L)'
;SPPLAEDEQAIELTYLGTAGFIIKNQQRTVVLDPYLSRIGVTELLRPLHTNTALLKKYIPKANDVLIGHAHYDHILDAPDLCKQTGARLIGSRATCMVGQAAGLPESQLVETEGREDIACGAWTVRGLPSIHGKAIMGRIPIPGDILSPPVWPPKMLDLKHGLVLNWLVDTGKLKIVHIDSADFIAEELKGVQADVVCLCAIGRKYRPNYVKEVVELLKPKWIVPCHWDTMFTPFEQEPDYIPSVDLAGFVQEIKDAGVEPIVMPMRGKQWFKRA
;
A
#
# COMPACT_ATOMS: atom_id res chain seq x y z
N SER A 1 32.67 -2.98 -4.16
CA SER A 1 31.48 -3.27 -3.35
C SER A 1 30.59 -4.21 -4.14
N PRO A 2 29.98 -5.23 -3.54
CA PRO A 2 29.04 -6.09 -4.22
C PRO A 2 27.87 -5.27 -4.77
N PRO A 3 27.18 -5.73 -5.84
CA PRO A 3 25.97 -5.11 -6.33
C PRO A 3 24.97 -4.92 -5.19
N LEU A 4 24.19 -3.81 -5.16
CA LEU A 4 23.21 -3.54 -4.10
C LEU A 4 22.21 -4.70 -3.89
N ALA A 5 21.92 -5.46 -4.96
CA ALA A 5 21.04 -6.63 -4.89
C ALA A 5 21.59 -7.79 -4.03
N GLU A 6 22.93 -7.85 -3.84
CA GLU A 6 23.63 -8.89 -3.05
C GLU A 6 24.01 -8.37 -1.64
N ASP A 7 23.82 -7.07 -1.39
CA ASP A 7 24.12 -6.46 -0.10
C ASP A 7 23.04 -6.83 0.92
N GLU A 8 23.42 -7.57 1.97
CA GLU A 8 22.53 -7.95 3.07
C GLU A 8 21.89 -6.77 3.81
N GLN A 9 22.43 -5.57 3.63
CA GLN A 9 21.91 -4.34 4.21
C GLN A 9 20.92 -3.62 3.31
N ALA A 10 20.84 -3.98 2.03
CA ALA A 10 19.90 -3.38 1.10
C ALA A 10 18.49 -3.96 1.28
N ILE A 11 17.51 -3.08 1.16
CA ILE A 11 16.08 -3.43 1.13
C ILE A 11 15.58 -3.28 -0.30
N GLU A 12 15.02 -4.34 -0.86
CA GLU A 12 14.35 -4.32 -2.16
C GLU A 12 12.92 -3.82 -1.99
N LEU A 13 12.55 -2.82 -2.75
CA LEU A 13 11.18 -2.37 -2.95
C LEU A 13 10.75 -2.75 -4.36
N THR A 14 9.61 -3.43 -4.50
CA THR A 14 8.98 -3.73 -5.79
C THR A 14 7.64 -3.02 -5.86
N TYR A 15 7.38 -2.27 -6.93
CA TYR A 15 6.09 -1.60 -7.14
C TYR A 15 5.13 -2.53 -7.89
N LEU A 16 3.96 -2.77 -7.32
CA LEU A 16 2.92 -3.63 -7.88
C LEU A 16 1.84 -2.87 -8.67
N GLY A 17 1.98 -1.54 -8.74
CA GLY A 17 0.93 -0.67 -9.26
C GLY A 17 -0.15 -0.36 -8.21
N THR A 18 -1.03 0.60 -8.51
CA THR A 18 -1.93 1.22 -7.53
C THR A 18 -1.16 1.65 -6.27
N ALA A 19 -1.56 1.23 -5.08
CA ALA A 19 -0.81 1.46 -3.85
C ALA A 19 0.06 0.27 -3.43
N GLY A 20 0.18 -0.76 -4.28
CA GLY A 20 0.79 -2.04 -3.94
C GLY A 20 2.32 -2.04 -3.95
N PHE A 21 2.93 -2.59 -2.90
CA PHE A 21 4.39 -2.77 -2.81
C PHE A 21 4.78 -4.09 -2.17
N ILE A 22 5.95 -4.60 -2.56
CA ILE A 22 6.67 -5.64 -1.83
C ILE A 22 7.93 -4.99 -1.25
N ILE A 23 8.13 -5.15 0.05
CA ILE A 23 9.34 -4.76 0.77
C ILE A 23 10.03 -6.05 1.21
N LYS A 24 11.25 -6.28 0.79
CA LYS A 24 11.92 -7.52 1.17
C LYS A 24 13.43 -7.38 1.35
N ASN A 25 13.98 -8.29 2.13
CA ASN A 25 15.40 -8.66 2.15
C ASN A 25 15.51 -10.18 2.01
N GLN A 26 16.69 -10.74 2.25
CA GLN A 26 16.93 -12.19 2.17
C GLN A 26 16.06 -13.01 3.15
N GLN A 27 15.66 -12.42 4.28
CA GLN A 27 15.00 -13.13 5.37
C GLN A 27 13.50 -12.88 5.45
N ARG A 28 13.01 -11.73 4.95
CA ARG A 28 11.63 -11.31 5.16
C ARG A 28 11.03 -10.64 3.94
N THR A 29 9.74 -10.86 3.78
CA THR A 29 8.89 -10.23 2.75
C THR A 29 7.62 -9.71 3.42
N VAL A 30 7.42 -8.40 3.31
CA VAL A 30 6.19 -7.68 3.70
C VAL A 30 5.54 -7.14 2.45
N VAL A 31 4.26 -7.32 2.31
CA VAL A 31 3.47 -6.85 1.16
C VAL A 31 2.48 -5.80 1.63
N LEU A 32 2.37 -4.70 0.90
CA LEU A 32 1.46 -3.60 1.15
C LEU A 32 0.41 -3.56 0.04
N ASP A 33 -0.86 -3.50 0.38
CA ASP A 33 -2.00 -3.26 -0.51
C ASP A 33 -1.92 -4.00 -1.86
N PRO A 34 -1.76 -5.34 -1.88
CA PRO A 34 -1.60 -6.08 -3.13
C PRO A 34 -2.89 -6.06 -3.95
N TYR A 35 -2.78 -5.60 -5.21
CA TYR A 35 -3.89 -5.62 -6.15
C TYR A 35 -3.41 -5.99 -7.55
N LEU A 36 -3.24 -7.29 -7.80
CA LEU A 36 -2.78 -7.85 -9.07
C LEU A 36 -3.93 -8.29 -9.98
N SER A 37 -5.09 -8.57 -9.38
CA SER A 37 -6.25 -9.11 -10.10
C SER A 37 -6.84 -8.14 -11.12
N ARG A 38 -6.70 -6.83 -10.88
CA ARG A 38 -7.05 -5.77 -11.85
C ARG A 38 -8.43 -5.98 -12.48
N ILE A 39 -9.47 -5.93 -11.64
CA ILE A 39 -10.86 -6.15 -12.06
C ILE A 39 -11.26 -5.13 -13.14
N GLY A 40 -11.75 -5.64 -14.27
CA GLY A 40 -12.20 -4.79 -15.36
C GLY A 40 -13.44 -3.97 -14.98
N VAL A 41 -13.59 -2.77 -15.59
CA VAL A 41 -14.70 -1.85 -15.29
C VAL A 41 -16.07 -2.52 -15.42
N THR A 42 -16.24 -3.40 -16.40
CA THR A 42 -17.51 -4.13 -16.63
C THR A 42 -17.80 -5.19 -15.57
N GLU A 43 -16.79 -5.61 -14.81
CA GLU A 43 -16.89 -6.64 -13.78
C GLU A 43 -17.19 -6.06 -12.40
N LEU A 44 -17.02 -4.75 -12.19
CA LEU A 44 -17.19 -4.10 -10.89
C LEU A 44 -18.61 -4.24 -10.29
N LEU A 45 -19.62 -4.50 -11.11
CA LEU A 45 -21.00 -4.73 -10.65
C LEU A 45 -21.28 -6.19 -10.26
N ARG A 46 -20.31 -7.07 -10.45
CA ARG A 46 -20.40 -8.51 -10.14
C ARG A 46 -19.62 -8.83 -8.88
N PRO A 47 -19.75 -10.05 -8.30
CA PRO A 47 -18.82 -10.54 -7.30
C PRO A 47 -17.39 -10.50 -7.83
N LEU A 48 -16.46 -9.97 -7.04
CA LEU A 48 -15.06 -9.75 -7.43
C LEU A 48 -14.24 -11.00 -7.12
N HIS A 49 -13.53 -11.50 -8.10
CA HIS A 49 -12.71 -12.70 -7.96
C HIS A 49 -11.22 -12.36 -8.12
N THR A 50 -10.40 -12.98 -7.28
CA THR A 50 -8.95 -12.84 -7.34
C THR A 50 -8.35 -13.72 -8.44
N ASN A 51 -7.26 -13.24 -9.03
CA ASN A 51 -6.43 -14.04 -9.93
C ASN A 51 -5.27 -14.69 -9.15
N THR A 52 -5.54 -15.81 -8.53
CA THR A 52 -4.57 -16.54 -7.70
C THR A 52 -3.32 -16.99 -8.46
N ALA A 53 -3.41 -17.18 -9.78
CA ALA A 53 -2.24 -17.51 -10.61
C ALA A 53 -1.25 -16.34 -10.67
N LEU A 54 -1.72 -15.10 -10.78
CA LEU A 54 -0.87 -13.91 -10.72
C LEU A 54 -0.22 -13.79 -9.34
N LEU A 55 -0.98 -13.98 -8.27
CA LEU A 55 -0.43 -13.95 -6.91
C LEU A 55 0.70 -14.96 -6.75
N LYS A 56 0.48 -16.20 -7.16
CA LYS A 56 1.50 -17.27 -7.10
C LYS A 56 2.73 -16.96 -7.93
N LYS A 57 2.56 -16.35 -9.11
CA LYS A 57 3.65 -16.01 -10.02
C LYS A 57 4.51 -14.87 -9.49
N TYR A 58 3.89 -13.79 -8.99
CA TYR A 58 4.59 -12.56 -8.65
C TYR A 58 4.88 -12.38 -7.17
N ILE A 59 4.10 -13.02 -6.28
CA ILE A 59 4.28 -12.96 -4.83
C ILE A 59 4.31 -14.40 -4.26
N PRO A 60 5.31 -15.21 -4.61
CA PRO A 60 5.36 -16.62 -4.17
C PRO A 60 5.60 -16.78 -2.67
N LYS A 61 6.07 -15.73 -1.99
CA LYS A 61 6.34 -15.71 -0.55
C LYS A 61 5.93 -14.37 0.03
N ALA A 62 5.27 -14.41 1.18
CA ALA A 62 5.02 -13.27 2.05
C ALA A 62 5.00 -13.76 3.50
N ASN A 63 5.44 -12.92 4.42
CA ASN A 63 5.37 -13.17 5.86
C ASN A 63 4.20 -12.40 6.49
N ASP A 64 4.01 -11.16 6.05
CA ASP A 64 2.93 -10.29 6.48
C ASP A 64 2.40 -9.50 5.29
N VAL A 65 1.09 -9.27 5.29
CA VAL A 65 0.37 -8.42 4.34
C VAL A 65 -0.30 -7.31 5.12
N LEU A 66 0.09 -6.07 4.84
CA LEU A 66 -0.41 -4.86 5.49
C LEU A 66 -1.41 -4.17 4.58
N ILE A 67 -2.56 -3.79 5.12
CA ILE A 67 -3.60 -3.10 4.36
C ILE A 67 -3.81 -1.70 4.91
N GLY A 68 -3.69 -0.70 4.04
CA GLY A 68 -3.92 0.69 4.40
C GLY A 68 -5.41 0.99 4.59
N HIS A 69 -6.26 0.52 3.69
CA HIS A 69 -7.72 0.59 3.84
C HIS A 69 -8.43 -0.48 2.99
N ALA A 70 -9.71 -0.74 3.27
CA ALA A 70 -10.40 -1.92 2.75
C ALA A 70 -11.12 -1.70 1.41
N HIS A 71 -10.74 -0.74 0.58
CA HIS A 71 -11.22 -0.68 -0.80
C HIS A 71 -10.70 -1.86 -1.64
N TYR A 72 -11.48 -2.24 -2.65
CA TYR A 72 -11.20 -3.43 -3.47
C TYR A 72 -9.81 -3.42 -4.10
N ASP A 73 -9.32 -2.26 -4.52
CA ASP A 73 -8.02 -2.05 -5.16
C ASP A 73 -6.83 -2.03 -4.17
N HIS A 74 -7.10 -2.27 -2.89
CA HIS A 74 -6.11 -2.45 -1.82
C HIS A 74 -6.20 -3.83 -1.17
N ILE A 75 -7.42 -4.35 -0.93
CA ILE A 75 -7.62 -5.54 -0.08
C ILE A 75 -8.00 -6.82 -0.84
N LEU A 76 -8.55 -6.72 -2.07
CA LEU A 76 -9.19 -7.87 -2.73
C LEU A 76 -8.28 -9.10 -2.80
N ASP A 77 -7.03 -8.92 -3.15
CA ASP A 77 -6.06 -10.01 -3.35
C ASP A 77 -5.42 -10.51 -2.04
N ALA A 78 -5.49 -9.71 -0.98
CA ALA A 78 -4.76 -9.95 0.25
C ALA A 78 -5.16 -11.25 0.97
N PRO A 79 -6.45 -11.60 1.11
CA PRO A 79 -6.84 -12.86 1.78
C PRO A 79 -6.31 -14.09 1.04
N ASP A 80 -6.41 -14.15 -0.28
CA ASP A 80 -5.94 -15.30 -1.05
C ASP A 80 -4.40 -15.36 -1.07
N LEU A 81 -3.71 -14.22 -1.07
CA LEU A 81 -2.27 -14.18 -0.86
C LEU A 81 -1.88 -14.74 0.52
N CYS A 82 -2.60 -14.37 1.58
CA CYS A 82 -2.36 -14.91 2.92
C CYS A 82 -2.61 -16.42 3.00
N LYS A 83 -3.66 -16.94 2.37
CA LYS A 83 -3.91 -18.39 2.29
C LYS A 83 -2.77 -19.12 1.57
N GLN A 84 -2.31 -18.56 0.46
CA GLN A 84 -1.27 -19.15 -0.38
C GLN A 84 0.09 -19.21 0.32
N THR A 85 0.44 -18.18 1.10
CA THR A 85 1.78 -17.99 1.67
C THR A 85 1.87 -18.33 3.15
N GLY A 86 0.75 -18.43 3.86
CA GLY A 86 0.70 -18.51 5.31
C GLY A 86 0.96 -17.17 6.02
N ALA A 87 0.99 -16.06 5.27
CA ALA A 87 1.20 -14.72 5.82
C ALA A 87 0.08 -14.30 6.75
N ARG A 88 0.40 -13.41 7.71
CA ARG A 88 -0.63 -12.72 8.50
C ARG A 88 -1.21 -11.58 7.68
N LEU A 89 -2.50 -11.34 7.81
CA LEU A 89 -3.20 -10.17 7.32
C LEU A 89 -3.30 -9.16 8.47
N ILE A 90 -2.65 -8.02 8.32
CA ILE A 90 -2.56 -6.99 9.36
C ILE A 90 -3.25 -5.72 8.87
N GLY A 91 -4.17 -5.18 9.65
CA GLY A 91 -4.87 -3.95 9.29
C GLY A 91 -6.00 -3.62 10.26
N SER A 92 -6.87 -2.73 9.81
CA SER A 92 -8.02 -2.30 10.60
C SER A 92 -9.02 -3.45 10.82
N ARG A 93 -10.01 -3.19 11.69
CA ARG A 93 -11.15 -4.09 11.87
C ARG A 93 -11.82 -4.45 10.54
N ALA A 94 -12.02 -3.48 9.66
CA ALA A 94 -12.58 -3.71 8.32
C ALA A 94 -11.73 -4.71 7.52
N THR A 95 -10.42 -4.58 7.57
CA THR A 95 -9.47 -5.54 6.96
C THR A 95 -9.65 -6.94 7.49
N CYS A 96 -9.74 -7.10 8.83
CA CYS A 96 -9.94 -8.41 9.46
C CYS A 96 -11.30 -9.02 9.13
N MET A 97 -12.37 -8.21 9.05
CA MET A 97 -13.70 -8.67 8.61
C MET A 97 -13.68 -9.23 7.18
N VAL A 98 -12.95 -8.61 6.27
CA VAL A 98 -12.75 -9.12 4.91
C VAL A 98 -11.94 -10.43 4.93
N GLY A 99 -10.89 -10.50 5.72
CA GLY A 99 -10.12 -11.73 5.91
C GLY A 99 -10.95 -12.89 6.43
N GLN A 100 -11.82 -12.65 7.43
CA GLN A 100 -12.79 -13.62 7.95
C GLN A 100 -13.79 -14.08 6.88
N ALA A 101 -14.37 -13.12 6.13
CA ALA A 101 -15.28 -13.42 5.04
C ALA A 101 -14.65 -14.35 3.97
N ALA A 102 -13.38 -14.11 3.68
CA ALA A 102 -12.60 -14.95 2.77
C ALA A 102 -12.18 -16.30 3.37
N GLY A 103 -12.42 -16.54 4.66
CA GLY A 103 -12.11 -17.80 5.34
C GLY A 103 -10.66 -17.91 5.83
N LEU A 104 -9.99 -16.79 6.12
CA LEU A 104 -8.73 -16.85 6.84
C LEU A 104 -8.94 -17.27 8.30
N PRO A 105 -8.08 -18.13 8.85
CA PRO A 105 -8.14 -18.47 10.26
C PRO A 105 -7.77 -17.26 11.13
N GLU A 106 -8.34 -17.20 12.32
CA GLU A 106 -8.09 -16.10 13.28
C GLU A 106 -6.59 -15.89 13.58
N SER A 107 -5.83 -16.99 13.59
CA SER A 107 -4.38 -16.96 13.80
C SER A 107 -3.57 -16.19 12.72
N GLN A 108 -4.18 -15.97 11.56
CA GLN A 108 -3.58 -15.14 10.50
C GLN A 108 -4.09 -13.69 10.50
N LEU A 109 -5.04 -13.33 11.36
CA LEU A 109 -5.61 -11.99 11.42
C LEU A 109 -5.00 -11.20 12.57
N VAL A 110 -4.52 -10.00 12.26
CA VAL A 110 -3.98 -9.06 13.25
C VAL A 110 -4.70 -7.73 13.09
N GLU A 111 -5.68 -7.51 13.97
CA GLU A 111 -6.43 -6.26 14.02
C GLU A 111 -5.63 -5.20 14.77
N THR A 112 -5.62 -3.98 14.25
CA THR A 112 -5.00 -2.81 14.89
C THR A 112 -5.78 -1.54 14.58
N GLU A 113 -5.80 -0.62 15.53
CA GLU A 113 -6.21 0.77 15.34
C GLU A 113 -5.01 1.69 15.08
N GLY A 114 -3.81 1.12 15.05
CA GLY A 114 -2.54 1.83 14.86
C GLY A 114 -1.88 2.27 16.16
N ARG A 115 -0.77 3.00 16.03
CA ARG A 115 0.09 3.58 17.07
C ARG A 115 1.00 2.60 17.80
N GLU A 116 0.63 1.33 17.92
CA GLU A 116 1.47 0.29 18.52
C GLU A 116 2.44 -0.33 17.52
N ASP A 117 3.58 -0.79 18.01
CA ASP A 117 4.54 -1.56 17.25
C ASP A 117 4.12 -3.03 17.18
N ILE A 118 4.00 -3.54 15.99
CA ILE A 118 3.70 -4.95 15.72
C ILE A 118 4.98 -5.63 15.24
N ALA A 119 5.43 -6.64 15.98
CA ALA A 119 6.62 -7.39 15.61
C ALA A 119 6.37 -8.22 14.35
N CYS A 120 7.26 -8.07 13.37
CA CYS A 120 7.30 -8.80 12.11
C CYS A 120 8.67 -9.47 11.95
N GLY A 121 8.94 -10.50 12.76
CA GLY A 121 10.27 -11.10 12.89
C GLY A 121 11.29 -10.10 13.43
N ALA A 122 12.36 -9.85 12.67
CA ALA A 122 13.36 -8.82 13.00
C ALA A 122 12.92 -7.40 12.63
N TRP A 123 11.79 -7.25 11.94
CA TRP A 123 11.21 -5.96 11.56
C TRP A 123 10.07 -5.58 12.49
N THR A 124 9.71 -4.32 12.47
CA THR A 124 8.55 -3.78 13.18
C THR A 124 7.68 -3.02 12.20
N VAL A 125 6.37 -3.16 12.32
CA VAL A 125 5.44 -2.33 11.57
C VAL A 125 4.52 -1.58 12.52
N ARG A 126 4.12 -0.38 12.14
CA ARG A 126 3.18 0.45 12.90
C ARG A 126 2.17 1.06 11.97
N GLY A 127 0.88 0.85 12.25
CA GLY A 127 -0.18 1.61 11.63
C GLY A 127 -0.20 3.04 12.17
N LEU A 128 -0.29 4.02 11.28
CA LEU A 128 -0.43 5.43 11.60
C LEU A 128 -1.84 5.85 11.20
N PRO A 129 -2.77 6.07 12.15
CA PRO A 129 -4.14 6.43 11.84
C PRO A 129 -4.23 7.59 10.87
N SER A 130 -5.10 7.46 9.89
CA SER A 130 -5.20 8.39 8.77
C SER A 130 -6.64 8.61 8.34
N ILE A 131 -6.82 9.37 7.28
CA ILE A 131 -8.10 9.62 6.61
C ILE A 131 -7.97 9.33 5.13
N HIS A 132 -9.06 8.94 4.50
CA HIS A 132 -9.09 8.74 3.06
C HIS A 132 -9.12 10.08 2.33
N GLY A 133 -8.23 10.26 1.36
CA GLY A 133 -8.20 11.45 0.51
C GLY A 133 -9.41 11.54 -0.42
N LYS A 134 -9.78 12.76 -0.80
CA LYS A 134 -10.72 12.98 -1.90
C LYS A 134 -10.07 12.54 -3.20
N ALA A 135 -10.74 11.69 -3.99
CA ALA A 135 -10.20 11.18 -5.23
C ALA A 135 -11.09 11.52 -6.44
N ILE A 136 -12.25 10.89 -6.54
CA ILE A 136 -13.13 11.03 -7.69
C ILE A 136 -14.01 12.27 -7.53
N MET A 137 -13.84 13.26 -8.43
CA MET A 137 -14.62 14.51 -8.42
C MET A 137 -14.66 15.22 -7.04
N GLY A 138 -13.55 15.15 -6.29
CA GLY A 138 -13.45 15.76 -4.96
C GLY A 138 -14.24 15.04 -3.86
N ARG A 139 -14.62 13.79 -4.07
CA ARG A 139 -15.34 12.96 -3.11
C ARG A 139 -14.50 11.76 -2.70
N ILE A 140 -14.75 11.25 -1.50
CA ILE A 140 -14.23 9.97 -1.05
C ILE A 140 -15.06 8.86 -1.71
N PRO A 141 -14.45 7.93 -2.47
CA PRO A 141 -15.17 6.82 -3.05
C PRO A 141 -15.59 5.83 -1.96
N ILE A 142 -16.72 5.18 -2.11
CA ILE A 142 -17.24 4.08 -1.26
C ILE A 142 -16.97 4.33 0.23
N PRO A 143 -17.50 5.44 0.82
CA PRO A 143 -17.21 5.82 2.19
C PRO A 143 -17.93 4.89 3.19
N GLY A 144 -17.39 4.82 4.40
CA GLY A 144 -18.01 4.11 5.53
C GLY A 144 -17.15 2.97 6.05
N ASP A 145 -17.73 2.12 6.88
CA ASP A 145 -17.02 1.01 7.54
C ASP A 145 -17.67 -0.34 7.22
N ILE A 146 -16.91 -1.41 7.42
CA ILE A 146 -17.33 -2.80 7.32
C ILE A 146 -17.57 -3.30 8.74
N LEU A 147 -18.84 -3.42 9.13
CA LEU A 147 -19.24 -3.73 10.51
C LEU A 147 -19.42 -5.23 10.77
N SER A 148 -19.46 -6.03 9.72
CA SER A 148 -19.54 -7.50 9.77
C SER A 148 -18.88 -8.09 8.53
N PRO A 149 -18.42 -9.35 8.58
CA PRO A 149 -17.83 -9.98 7.42
C PRO A 149 -18.78 -9.92 6.21
N PRO A 150 -18.33 -9.37 5.06
CA PRO A 150 -19.16 -9.31 3.86
C PRO A 150 -19.40 -10.71 3.26
N VAL A 151 -20.36 -10.81 2.35
CA VAL A 151 -20.50 -12.04 1.56
C VAL A 151 -19.25 -12.22 0.69
N TRP A 152 -18.72 -13.43 0.63
CA TRP A 152 -17.55 -13.74 -0.17
C TRP A 152 -17.90 -14.63 -1.38
N PRO A 153 -17.46 -14.34 -2.61
CA PRO A 153 -16.68 -13.16 -3.03
C PRO A 153 -17.51 -11.87 -2.95
N PRO A 154 -16.86 -10.76 -2.57
CA PRO A 154 -17.55 -9.49 -2.30
C PRO A 154 -17.89 -8.76 -3.60
N LYS A 155 -18.85 -7.85 -3.54
CA LYS A 155 -19.01 -6.80 -4.55
C LYS A 155 -18.18 -5.57 -4.18
N MET A 156 -17.86 -4.73 -5.16
CA MET A 156 -17.11 -3.51 -4.94
C MET A 156 -17.68 -2.64 -3.80
N LEU A 157 -19.00 -2.48 -3.74
CA LEU A 157 -19.68 -1.64 -2.73
C LEU A 157 -19.71 -2.25 -1.32
N ASP A 158 -19.37 -3.53 -1.18
CA ASP A 158 -19.24 -4.18 0.13
C ASP A 158 -17.90 -3.82 0.79
N LEU A 159 -16.92 -3.39 -0.01
CA LEU A 159 -15.56 -3.05 0.41
C LEU A 159 -15.42 -1.54 0.65
N LYS A 160 -15.99 -1.07 1.75
CA LYS A 160 -15.85 0.31 2.23
C LYS A 160 -14.48 0.50 2.85
N HIS A 161 -13.95 1.74 2.85
CA HIS A 161 -12.57 1.98 3.28
C HIS A 161 -12.26 1.59 4.73
N GLY A 162 -13.23 1.70 5.66
CA GLY A 162 -12.98 1.48 7.09
C GLY A 162 -12.01 2.51 7.69
N LEU A 163 -11.34 2.16 8.79
CA LEU A 163 -10.22 2.95 9.31
C LEU A 163 -9.07 2.90 8.32
N VAL A 164 -8.54 4.06 7.95
CA VAL A 164 -7.35 4.20 7.10
C VAL A 164 -6.10 4.21 7.96
N LEU A 165 -5.10 3.42 7.57
CA LEU A 165 -3.81 3.32 8.23
C LEU A 165 -2.70 3.58 7.22
N ASN A 166 -1.91 4.63 7.42
CA ASN A 166 -0.60 4.67 6.79
C ASN A 166 0.33 3.69 7.51
N TRP A 167 1.31 3.14 6.82
CA TRP A 167 2.18 2.14 7.44
C TRP A 167 3.62 2.62 7.55
N LEU A 168 4.17 2.55 8.76
CA LEU A 168 5.61 2.60 8.98
C LEU A 168 6.13 1.15 9.01
N VAL A 169 7.08 0.84 8.13
CA VAL A 169 7.83 -0.41 8.13
C VAL A 169 9.26 -0.09 8.54
N ASP A 170 9.65 -0.50 9.74
CA ASP A 170 11.01 -0.36 10.26
C ASP A 170 11.76 -1.69 10.12
N THR A 171 12.71 -1.73 9.22
CA THR A 171 13.54 -2.92 8.97
C THR A 171 14.76 -3.01 9.90
N GLY A 172 14.91 -2.06 10.84
CA GLY A 172 16.10 -1.88 11.63
C GLY A 172 17.27 -1.22 10.88
N LYS A 173 17.19 -1.21 9.53
CA LYS A 173 18.21 -0.62 8.65
C LYS A 173 17.66 0.53 7.82
N LEU A 174 16.39 0.46 7.47
CA LEU A 174 15.68 1.43 6.66
C LEU A 174 14.25 1.58 7.20
N LYS A 175 13.74 2.80 7.23
CA LYS A 175 12.35 3.12 7.57
C LYS A 175 11.60 3.54 6.34
N ILE A 176 10.51 2.84 6.04
CA ILE A 176 9.65 3.11 4.90
C ILE A 176 8.27 3.49 5.43
N VAL A 177 7.75 4.64 5.00
CA VAL A 177 6.36 5.02 5.26
C VAL A 177 5.55 4.89 3.98
N HIS A 178 4.41 4.22 4.06
CA HIS A 178 3.45 4.06 2.98
C HIS A 178 2.22 4.90 3.27
N ILE A 179 1.93 5.84 2.39
CA ILE A 179 0.73 6.69 2.39
C ILE A 179 -0.10 6.28 1.18
N ASP A 180 -1.10 5.42 1.42
CA ASP A 180 -1.88 4.73 0.38
C ASP A 180 -3.00 5.57 -0.23
N SER A 181 -3.39 6.65 0.45
CA SER A 181 -4.40 7.60 0.02
C SER A 181 -3.88 9.03 0.19
N ALA A 182 -4.24 9.95 -0.71
CA ALA A 182 -3.63 11.29 -0.76
C ALA A 182 -4.21 12.25 0.30
N ASP A 183 -4.27 11.77 1.54
CA ASP A 183 -4.55 12.57 2.72
C ASP A 183 -3.93 11.89 3.96
N PHE A 184 -3.86 12.59 5.08
CA PHE A 184 -3.33 12.07 6.34
C PHE A 184 -3.68 12.99 7.52
N ILE A 185 -3.57 12.43 8.73
CA ILE A 185 -3.67 13.21 9.98
C ILE A 185 -2.25 13.61 10.36
N ALA A 186 -1.93 14.91 10.26
CA ALA A 186 -0.58 15.43 10.48
C ALA A 186 -0.03 15.09 11.89
N GLU A 187 -0.89 15.10 12.91
CA GLU A 187 -0.49 14.74 14.28
C GLU A 187 0.03 13.30 14.39
N GLU A 188 -0.53 12.36 13.61
CA GLU A 188 -0.12 10.96 13.62
C GLU A 188 1.23 10.72 12.91
N LEU A 189 1.66 11.68 12.09
CA LEU A 189 2.97 11.64 11.43
C LEU A 189 4.07 12.36 12.22
N LYS A 190 3.72 13.16 13.24
CA LYS A 190 4.70 13.89 14.06
C LYS A 190 5.66 12.94 14.77
N GLY A 191 6.94 13.22 14.68
CA GLY A 191 8.00 12.41 15.31
C GLY A 191 8.31 11.11 14.56
N VAL A 192 7.57 10.77 13.51
CA VAL A 192 7.90 9.66 12.61
C VAL A 192 8.97 10.13 11.64
N GLN A 193 10.01 9.33 11.45
CA GLN A 193 11.05 9.56 10.46
C GLN A 193 11.00 8.44 9.43
N ALA A 194 11.16 8.79 8.15
CA ALA A 194 11.22 7.83 7.06
C ALA A 194 12.45 8.09 6.18
N ASP A 195 13.12 7.04 5.75
CA ASP A 195 14.15 7.13 4.72
C ASP A 195 13.48 7.19 3.33
N VAL A 196 12.42 6.39 3.15
CA VAL A 196 11.63 6.29 1.91
C VAL A 196 10.17 6.53 2.24
N VAL A 197 9.47 7.33 1.43
CA VAL A 197 8.01 7.46 1.49
C VAL A 197 7.41 6.99 0.17
N CYS A 198 6.58 5.95 0.22
CA CYS A 198 5.70 5.58 -0.89
C CYS A 198 4.46 6.46 -0.80
N LEU A 199 4.28 7.37 -1.76
CA LEU A 199 3.34 8.49 -1.65
C LEU A 199 2.27 8.42 -2.73
N CYS A 200 1.01 8.33 -2.32
CA CYS A 200 -0.13 8.26 -3.20
C CYS A 200 -0.31 9.53 -4.03
N ALA A 201 -0.47 9.36 -5.34
CA ALA A 201 -0.61 10.46 -6.30
C ALA A 201 -2.07 10.85 -6.57
N ILE A 202 -2.99 9.86 -6.56
CA ILE A 202 -4.40 10.11 -6.88
C ILE A 202 -5.07 10.93 -5.78
N GLY A 203 -5.68 12.05 -6.17
CA GLY A 203 -6.39 12.93 -5.23
C GLY A 203 -5.52 14.01 -4.57
N ARG A 204 -4.18 14.00 -4.73
CA ARG A 204 -3.26 14.98 -4.10
C ARG A 204 -3.67 16.44 -4.31
N LYS A 205 -4.26 16.76 -5.46
CA LYS A 205 -4.73 18.12 -5.78
C LYS A 205 -5.81 18.67 -4.83
N TYR A 206 -6.46 17.80 -4.07
CA TYR A 206 -7.48 18.18 -3.09
C TYR A 206 -6.91 18.45 -1.69
N ARG A 207 -5.63 18.15 -1.46
CA ARG A 207 -4.91 18.50 -0.24
C ARG A 207 -3.85 19.54 -0.52
N PRO A 208 -4.05 20.82 -0.14
CA PRO A 208 -3.02 21.87 -0.26
C PRO A 208 -1.74 21.46 0.47
N ASN A 209 -0.59 21.82 -0.09
CA ASN A 209 0.74 21.55 0.49
C ASN A 209 1.06 20.09 0.77
N TYR A 210 0.40 19.15 0.09
CA TYR A 210 0.50 17.71 0.34
C TYR A 210 1.94 17.21 0.43
N VAL A 211 2.75 17.43 -0.60
CA VAL A 211 4.16 17.01 -0.64
C VAL A 211 4.98 17.75 0.41
N LYS A 212 4.80 19.07 0.53
CA LYS A 212 5.55 19.91 1.47
C LYS A 212 5.35 19.42 2.90
N GLU A 213 4.10 19.18 3.32
CA GLU A 213 3.81 18.69 4.68
C GLU A 213 4.41 17.31 4.95
N VAL A 214 4.32 16.40 3.96
CA VAL A 214 4.95 15.07 4.08
C VAL A 214 6.45 15.18 4.29
N VAL A 215 7.12 16.04 3.51
CA VAL A 215 8.57 16.26 3.63
C VAL A 215 8.93 16.89 4.98
N GLU A 216 8.18 17.89 5.44
CA GLU A 216 8.41 18.54 6.73
C GLU A 216 8.24 17.59 7.92
N LEU A 217 7.23 16.71 7.86
CA LEU A 217 6.90 15.78 8.95
C LEU A 217 7.82 14.56 8.98
N LEU A 218 8.04 13.92 7.84
CA LEU A 218 8.71 12.62 7.75
C LEU A 218 10.21 12.73 7.38
N LYS A 219 10.64 13.85 6.79
CA LYS A 219 12.03 14.14 6.37
C LYS A 219 12.65 13.02 5.53
N PRO A 220 11.96 12.55 4.47
CA PRO A 220 12.45 11.45 3.66
C PRO A 220 13.64 11.86 2.80
N LYS A 221 14.49 10.89 2.49
CA LYS A 221 15.53 11.02 1.47
C LYS A 221 14.96 10.77 0.07
N TRP A 222 14.03 9.84 -0.04
CA TRP A 222 13.39 9.45 -1.29
C TRP A 222 11.87 9.42 -1.15
N ILE A 223 11.19 9.87 -2.20
CA ILE A 223 9.75 9.69 -2.37
C ILE A 223 9.49 8.85 -3.61
N VAL A 224 8.72 7.77 -3.45
CA VAL A 224 8.28 6.88 -4.52
C VAL A 224 6.81 7.15 -4.80
N PRO A 225 6.46 7.85 -5.90
CA PRO A 225 5.08 8.03 -6.31
C PRO A 225 4.37 6.70 -6.56
N CYS A 226 3.16 6.55 -6.04
CA CYS A 226 2.29 5.41 -6.30
C CYS A 226 0.86 5.85 -6.62
N HIS A 227 0.02 4.92 -7.00
CA HIS A 227 -1.37 5.14 -7.37
C HIS A 227 -1.55 6.19 -8.51
N TRP A 228 -0.61 6.19 -9.44
CA TRP A 228 -0.63 7.01 -10.64
C TRP A 228 -1.14 6.25 -11.87
N ASP A 229 -1.13 4.92 -11.80
CA ASP A 229 -1.63 4.00 -12.82
C ASP A 229 -3.11 3.68 -12.59
N THR A 230 -3.83 3.35 -13.66
CA THR A 230 -5.23 2.94 -13.54
C THR A 230 -5.32 1.57 -12.87
N MET A 231 -6.34 1.39 -12.06
CA MET A 231 -6.62 0.12 -11.38
C MET A 231 -7.26 -0.94 -12.30
N PHE A 232 -7.42 -0.63 -13.59
CA PHE A 232 -8.17 -1.46 -14.54
C PHE A 232 -7.31 -2.13 -15.60
N THR A 233 -6.11 -1.59 -15.89
CA THR A 233 -5.18 -2.20 -16.84
C THR A 233 -4.70 -3.54 -16.30
N PRO A 234 -4.80 -4.65 -17.06
CA PRO A 234 -4.33 -5.95 -16.63
C PRO A 234 -2.88 -5.92 -16.15
N PHE A 235 -2.59 -6.62 -15.06
CA PHE A 235 -1.31 -6.51 -14.33
C PHE A 235 -0.06 -6.77 -15.19
N GLU A 236 -0.14 -7.63 -16.19
CA GLU A 236 1.00 -7.98 -17.06
C GLU A 236 1.17 -7.05 -18.26
N GLN A 237 0.25 -6.11 -18.47
CA GLN A 237 0.35 -5.09 -19.52
C GLN A 237 1.06 -3.84 -19.00
N GLU A 238 1.48 -2.98 -19.93
CA GLU A 238 1.97 -1.65 -19.56
C GLU A 238 0.80 -0.83 -18.99
N PRO A 239 1.02 -0.16 -17.85
CA PRO A 239 -0.05 0.54 -17.17
C PRO A 239 -0.49 1.79 -17.93
N ASP A 240 -1.80 2.01 -17.98
CA ASP A 240 -2.34 3.31 -18.36
C ASP A 240 -2.21 4.29 -17.17
N TYR A 241 -1.95 5.55 -17.48
CA TYR A 241 -1.88 6.61 -16.47
C TYR A 241 -3.28 7.12 -16.16
N ILE A 242 -3.52 7.46 -14.88
CA ILE A 242 -4.74 8.19 -14.51
C ILE A 242 -4.59 9.65 -14.99
N PRO A 243 -5.38 10.13 -15.94
CA PRO A 243 -5.17 11.47 -16.54
C PRO A 243 -5.21 12.61 -15.51
N SER A 244 -5.97 12.45 -14.42
CA SER A 244 -6.12 13.48 -13.38
C SER A 244 -4.98 13.51 -12.37
N VAL A 245 -4.01 12.59 -12.46
CA VAL A 245 -2.91 12.49 -11.49
C VAL A 245 -1.81 13.50 -11.78
N ASP A 246 -1.52 13.81 -13.06
CA ASP A 246 -0.39 14.65 -13.45
C ASP A 246 0.91 14.21 -12.77
N LEU A 247 1.40 13.03 -13.16
CA LEU A 247 2.61 12.45 -12.56
C LEU A 247 3.84 13.35 -12.73
N ALA A 248 3.97 14.01 -13.87
CA ALA A 248 5.09 14.92 -14.11
C ALA A 248 5.09 16.12 -13.15
N GLY A 249 3.94 16.73 -12.93
CA GLY A 249 3.76 17.79 -11.93
C GLY A 249 4.04 17.29 -10.52
N PHE A 250 3.60 16.06 -10.19
CA PHE A 250 3.88 15.46 -8.87
C PHE A 250 5.38 15.24 -8.64
N VAL A 251 6.09 14.74 -9.64
CA VAL A 251 7.55 14.60 -9.60
C VAL A 251 8.23 15.95 -9.41
N GLN A 252 7.72 17.00 -10.05
CA GLN A 252 8.27 18.36 -9.89
C GLN A 252 8.01 18.91 -8.48
N GLU A 253 6.80 18.71 -7.92
CA GLU A 253 6.49 19.10 -6.54
C GLU A 253 7.45 18.44 -5.52
N ILE A 254 7.81 17.18 -5.73
CA ILE A 254 8.76 16.44 -4.87
C ILE A 254 10.16 17.06 -4.97
N LYS A 255 10.63 17.37 -6.20
CA LYS A 255 11.92 18.01 -6.42
C LYS A 255 11.98 19.41 -5.79
N ASP A 256 10.91 20.18 -5.93
CA ASP A 256 10.81 21.54 -5.36
C ASP A 256 10.81 21.51 -3.83
N ALA A 257 10.34 20.41 -3.23
CA ALA A 257 10.45 20.18 -1.80
C ALA A 257 11.84 19.67 -1.34
N GLY A 258 12.81 19.54 -2.26
CA GLY A 258 14.19 19.17 -1.95
C GLY A 258 14.41 17.67 -1.73
N VAL A 259 13.52 16.80 -2.21
CA VAL A 259 13.60 15.35 -2.05
C VAL A 259 13.77 14.68 -3.43
N GLU A 260 14.48 13.56 -3.47
CA GLU A 260 14.67 12.78 -4.70
C GLU A 260 13.44 11.93 -5.02
N PRO A 261 12.73 12.19 -6.14
CA PRO A 261 11.65 11.33 -6.60
C PRO A 261 12.20 10.10 -7.31
N ILE A 262 11.66 8.92 -6.98
CA ILE A 262 11.97 7.66 -7.68
C ILE A 262 10.67 7.12 -8.28
N VAL A 263 10.47 7.37 -9.58
CA VAL A 263 9.33 6.82 -10.32
C VAL A 263 9.67 5.40 -10.74
N MET A 264 8.99 4.44 -10.13
CA MET A 264 9.18 3.02 -10.43
C MET A 264 8.18 2.59 -11.51
N PRO A 265 8.61 1.85 -12.54
CA PRO A 265 7.66 1.18 -13.43
C PRO A 265 6.91 0.09 -12.65
N MET A 266 5.71 -0.24 -13.09
CA MET A 266 4.97 -1.37 -12.52
C MET A 266 5.80 -2.66 -12.64
N ARG A 267 5.84 -3.48 -11.59
CA ARG A 267 6.72 -4.65 -11.44
C ARG A 267 8.22 -4.30 -11.35
N GLY A 268 8.57 -3.01 -11.39
CA GLY A 268 9.95 -2.54 -11.25
C GLY A 268 10.46 -2.73 -9.82
N LYS A 269 11.78 -2.84 -9.70
CA LYS A 269 12.50 -3.05 -8.44
C LYS A 269 13.51 -1.95 -8.20
N GLN A 270 13.59 -1.51 -6.96
CA GLN A 270 14.57 -0.55 -6.49
C GLN A 270 15.17 -1.03 -5.17
N TRP A 271 16.48 -0.91 -5.03
CA TRP A 271 17.18 -1.23 -3.80
C TRP A 271 17.56 0.05 -3.07
N PHE A 272 17.28 0.07 -1.78
CA PHE A 272 17.61 1.17 -0.89
C PHE A 272 18.57 0.71 0.20
N LYS A 273 19.52 1.56 0.52
CA LYS A 273 20.45 1.38 1.63
C LYS A 273 20.63 2.72 2.35
N ARG A 274 20.60 2.68 3.66
CA ARG A 274 20.97 3.85 4.47
C ARG A 274 22.49 4.06 4.33
N ALA A 275 22.90 5.32 4.08
CA ALA A 275 24.30 5.69 3.99
C ALA A 275 24.99 5.57 5.35
#